data_e021b1f93035f7b4925f637b1183d807
#
_entry.id   e021b1f93035f7b4925f637b1183d807
#
_cell.length_a   1.000
_cell.length_b   1.000
_cell.length_c   1.000
_cell.angle_alpha   90.00
_cell.angle_beta   90.00
_cell.angle_gamma   90.00
#
_symmetry.space_group_name_H-M   'P 1'
#
loop_
_entity.id
_entity.type
_entity.pdbx_description
1 polymer ?
#
loop_
_entity_poly.entity_id
_entity_poly.type
_entity_poly.pdbx_seq_one_letter_code
_entity_poly.pdbx_strand_id
1 'polypeptide(L)'
;MSRPRVVIDSAIRVTPKLRAMPIELVPIDGRDIRSESLKGARALLTRTVTRVDESLLAGSNVQFVGTASAGTDHVDLNYLAARDIKFASAAGCNASAVGDYVLAAIATCGRLEAIVSGADVGLVGYGHVGRRLARRLTKLGARVKVYDPYETQFDGEVDSVALQDVLTCPIVSLHAALHNTPPHPSRYMVGLSEAEIVCDSSLFINAGRGDLMTSGAVTKLLDRGVDVVLDTWPDEPQVPLELLSRVRYGTPHIAG
;
A
#
# COMPACT_ATOMS: atom_id res chain seq x y z
N MET A 1 -3.14 -34.94 21.92
CA MET A 1 -4.02 -33.92 21.29
C MET A 1 -3.46 -33.67 19.89
N SER A 2 -4.30 -33.64 18.85
CA SER A 2 -3.87 -33.31 17.50
C SER A 2 -3.39 -31.85 17.44
N ARG A 3 -2.34 -31.58 16.64
CA ARG A 3 -1.84 -30.21 16.44
C ARG A 3 -2.91 -29.36 15.74
N PRO A 4 -3.11 -28.09 16.13
CA PRO A 4 -4.02 -27.20 15.42
C PRO A 4 -3.61 -27.04 13.98
N ARG A 5 -4.56 -27.23 13.04
CA ARG A 5 -4.34 -27.05 11.60
C ARG A 5 -4.36 -25.57 11.24
N VAL A 6 -3.35 -25.10 10.52
CA VAL A 6 -3.20 -23.73 10.05
C VAL A 6 -3.02 -23.75 8.54
N VAL A 7 -3.98 -23.22 7.79
CA VAL A 7 -3.83 -23.00 6.35
C VAL A 7 -2.98 -21.76 6.15
N ILE A 8 -1.97 -21.87 5.30
CA ILE A 8 -1.02 -20.80 5.02
C ILE A 8 -0.83 -20.64 3.50
N ASP A 9 -0.88 -19.39 3.01
CA ASP A 9 -0.47 -19.09 1.64
C ASP A 9 0.97 -19.54 1.42
N SER A 10 1.18 -20.40 0.43
CA SER A 10 2.46 -21.06 0.13
C SER A 10 3.61 -20.08 -0.18
N ALA A 11 3.30 -18.85 -0.59
CA ALA A 11 4.28 -17.81 -0.82
C ALA A 11 4.71 -17.08 0.47
N ILE A 12 4.06 -17.33 1.62
CA ILE A 12 4.50 -16.80 2.91
C ILE A 12 5.74 -17.59 3.37
N ARG A 13 6.83 -16.88 3.59
CA ARG A 13 8.06 -17.49 4.11
C ARG A 13 7.85 -18.03 5.53
N VAL A 14 7.91 -19.35 5.70
CA VAL A 14 7.84 -19.98 7.02
C VAL A 14 9.16 -19.77 7.75
N THR A 15 9.12 -18.92 8.78
CA THR A 15 10.29 -18.64 9.63
C THR A 15 10.61 -19.83 10.55
N PRO A 16 11.87 -19.96 11.06
CA PRO A 16 12.21 -20.99 12.05
C PRO A 16 11.31 -20.96 13.28
N LYS A 17 10.92 -19.77 13.74
CA LYS A 17 10.00 -19.59 14.88
C LYS A 17 8.60 -20.17 14.61
N LEU A 18 8.04 -19.89 13.41
CA LEU A 18 6.74 -20.43 13.02
C LEU A 18 6.80 -21.97 12.86
N ARG A 19 7.90 -22.47 12.30
CA ARG A 19 8.12 -23.92 12.11
C ARG A 19 8.25 -24.68 13.44
N ALA A 20 8.77 -24.04 14.47
CA ALA A 20 8.93 -24.62 15.80
C ALA A 20 7.63 -24.64 16.62
N MET A 21 6.57 -23.97 16.17
CA MET A 21 5.27 -23.98 16.86
C MET A 21 4.62 -25.37 16.77
N PRO A 22 3.87 -25.81 17.81
CA PRO A 22 3.18 -27.11 17.82
C PRO A 22 1.88 -27.07 16.98
N ILE A 23 1.98 -26.69 15.71
CA ILE A 23 0.90 -26.57 14.73
C ILE A 23 1.17 -27.44 13.52
N GLU A 24 0.13 -27.73 12.75
CA GLU A 24 0.21 -28.35 11.41
C GLU A 24 0.02 -27.26 10.37
N LEU A 25 1.09 -26.94 9.62
CA LEU A 25 1.04 -25.97 8.50
C LEU A 25 0.61 -26.68 7.23
N VAL A 26 -0.45 -26.18 6.59
CA VAL A 26 -0.98 -26.68 5.31
C VAL A 26 -0.80 -25.58 4.27
N PRO A 27 0.28 -25.64 3.46
CA PRO A 27 0.54 -24.65 2.43
C PRO A 27 -0.39 -24.84 1.23
N ILE A 28 -1.03 -23.74 0.78
CA ILE A 28 -1.91 -23.69 -0.39
C ILE A 28 -1.58 -22.38 -1.11
N ASP A 29 -1.60 -22.38 -2.46
CA ASP A 29 -1.48 -21.10 -3.19
C ASP A 29 -2.61 -20.15 -2.78
N GLY A 30 -2.27 -18.91 -2.47
CA GLY A 30 -3.25 -17.93 -1.98
C GLY A 30 -4.42 -17.71 -2.91
N ARG A 31 -4.21 -17.90 -4.24
CA ARG A 31 -5.28 -17.83 -5.24
C ARG A 31 -6.19 -19.05 -5.24
N ASP A 32 -5.75 -20.18 -4.65
CA ASP A 32 -6.48 -21.45 -4.60
C ASP A 32 -7.12 -21.74 -3.24
N ILE A 33 -6.94 -20.83 -2.26
CA ILE A 33 -7.60 -20.95 -0.95
C ILE A 33 -9.11 -20.75 -1.15
N ARG A 34 -9.89 -21.76 -0.79
CA ARG A 34 -11.36 -21.79 -0.84
C ARG A 34 -11.91 -22.23 0.51
N SER A 35 -13.23 -22.13 0.71
CA SER A 35 -13.90 -22.56 1.96
C SER A 35 -13.63 -24.02 2.31
N GLU A 36 -13.56 -24.89 1.30
CA GLU A 36 -13.23 -26.31 1.48
C GLU A 36 -11.84 -26.53 2.07
N SER A 37 -10.88 -25.67 1.72
CA SER A 37 -9.51 -25.71 2.23
C SER A 37 -9.44 -25.49 3.74
N LEU A 38 -10.45 -24.78 4.29
CA LEU A 38 -10.50 -24.38 5.68
C LEU A 38 -11.18 -25.43 6.60
N LYS A 39 -11.60 -26.57 6.07
CA LYS A 39 -12.17 -27.67 6.89
C LYS A 39 -11.17 -28.12 7.94
N GLY A 40 -11.56 -28.03 9.21
CA GLY A 40 -10.73 -28.39 10.37
C GLY A 40 -9.60 -27.41 10.67
N ALA A 41 -9.45 -26.32 9.92
CA ALA A 41 -8.46 -25.29 10.20
C ALA A 41 -8.90 -24.43 11.41
N ARG A 42 -7.93 -24.08 12.24
CA ARG A 42 -8.08 -23.15 13.38
C ARG A 42 -7.57 -21.75 13.05
N ALA A 43 -6.67 -21.64 12.06
CA ALA A 43 -6.15 -20.37 11.62
C ALA A 43 -5.91 -20.35 10.11
N LEU A 44 -5.97 -19.14 9.53
CA LEU A 44 -5.65 -18.83 8.15
C LEU A 44 -4.54 -17.77 8.14
N LEU A 45 -3.44 -18.04 7.44
CA LEU A 45 -2.38 -17.06 7.15
C LEU A 45 -2.37 -16.77 5.65
N THR A 46 -2.62 -15.51 5.28
CA THR A 46 -2.87 -15.12 3.91
C THR A 46 -2.03 -13.92 3.47
N ARG A 47 -2.10 -13.57 2.20
CA ARG A 47 -1.62 -12.34 1.58
C ARG A 47 -2.79 -11.64 0.87
N THR A 48 -2.52 -10.50 0.23
CA THR A 48 -3.52 -9.67 -0.45
C THR A 48 -4.29 -10.35 -1.58
N VAL A 49 -3.75 -11.45 -2.13
CA VAL A 49 -4.36 -12.22 -3.25
C VAL A 49 -5.55 -13.08 -2.81
N THR A 50 -5.75 -13.26 -1.51
CA THR A 50 -6.87 -14.03 -0.95
C THR A 50 -7.86 -13.07 -0.32
N ARG A 51 -9.07 -12.97 -0.85
CA ARG A 51 -10.14 -12.22 -0.20
C ARG A 51 -10.65 -13.00 1.00
N VAL A 52 -10.68 -12.35 2.15
CA VAL A 52 -11.11 -12.94 3.43
C VAL A 52 -12.40 -12.28 3.89
N ASP A 53 -13.51 -12.93 3.64
CA ASP A 53 -14.86 -12.46 3.94
C ASP A 53 -15.77 -13.63 4.37
N GLU A 54 -17.07 -13.37 4.49
CA GLU A 54 -18.07 -14.36 4.82
C GLU A 54 -18.05 -15.55 3.84
N SER A 55 -17.90 -15.31 2.54
CA SER A 55 -17.92 -16.37 1.52
C SER A 55 -16.82 -17.41 1.72
N LEU A 56 -15.65 -16.96 2.19
CA LEU A 56 -14.52 -17.83 2.48
C LEU A 56 -14.65 -18.53 3.84
N LEU A 57 -15.12 -17.80 4.87
CA LEU A 57 -15.04 -18.25 6.27
C LEU A 57 -16.34 -18.88 6.81
N ALA A 58 -17.47 -18.74 6.12
CA ALA A 58 -18.73 -19.33 6.56
C ALA A 58 -18.61 -20.85 6.75
N GLY A 59 -19.10 -21.34 7.91
CA GLY A 59 -19.04 -22.77 8.26
C GLY A 59 -17.64 -23.30 8.61
N SER A 60 -16.60 -22.48 8.60
CA SER A 60 -15.26 -22.86 9.06
C SER A 60 -15.13 -22.77 10.59
N ASN A 61 -14.11 -23.45 11.13
CA ASN A 61 -13.73 -23.37 12.55
C ASN A 61 -12.54 -22.42 12.78
N VAL A 62 -12.27 -21.50 11.84
CA VAL A 62 -11.18 -20.53 11.94
C VAL A 62 -11.46 -19.56 13.07
N GLN A 63 -10.48 -19.40 13.95
CA GLN A 63 -10.51 -18.50 15.12
C GLN A 63 -9.49 -17.37 15.02
N PHE A 64 -8.57 -17.48 14.08
CA PHE A 64 -7.53 -16.48 13.84
C PHE A 64 -7.25 -16.33 12.34
N VAL A 65 -7.20 -15.10 11.89
CA VAL A 65 -6.74 -14.72 10.55
C VAL A 65 -5.52 -13.82 10.69
N GLY A 66 -4.44 -14.18 10.02
CA GLY A 66 -3.25 -13.35 9.90
C GLY A 66 -2.97 -13.00 8.44
N THR A 67 -2.63 -11.74 8.16
CA THR A 67 -2.17 -11.37 6.83
C THR A 67 -0.71 -10.94 6.86
N ALA A 68 0.11 -11.52 5.97
CA ALA A 68 1.51 -11.18 5.77
C ALA A 68 1.68 -9.91 4.90
N SER A 69 0.67 -9.06 4.85
CA SER A 69 0.65 -7.79 4.14
C SER A 69 0.40 -6.63 5.11
N ALA A 70 0.86 -5.44 4.73
CA ALA A 70 0.61 -4.22 5.50
C ALA A 70 -0.85 -3.75 5.34
N GLY A 71 -1.40 -3.83 4.13
CA GLY A 71 -2.79 -3.47 3.86
C GLY A 71 -3.78 -4.57 4.25
N THR A 72 -5.00 -4.17 4.56
CA THR A 72 -6.08 -5.05 5.05
C THR A 72 -7.35 -4.96 4.20
N ASP A 73 -7.31 -4.27 3.07
CA ASP A 73 -8.42 -4.02 2.16
C ASP A 73 -9.03 -5.30 1.54
N HIS A 74 -8.28 -6.41 1.58
CA HIS A 74 -8.74 -7.75 1.18
C HIS A 74 -9.44 -8.53 2.30
N VAL A 75 -9.55 -7.95 3.52
CA VAL A 75 -10.11 -8.60 4.71
C VAL A 75 -11.35 -7.84 5.19
N ASP A 76 -12.48 -8.54 5.33
CA ASP A 76 -13.68 -8.00 5.97
C ASP A 76 -13.53 -8.00 7.49
N LEU A 77 -12.98 -6.92 8.03
CA LEU A 77 -12.75 -6.77 9.46
C LEU A 77 -14.04 -6.74 10.27
N ASN A 78 -15.15 -6.24 9.70
CA ASN A 78 -16.45 -6.21 10.36
C ASN A 78 -16.99 -7.63 10.53
N TYR A 79 -16.88 -8.46 9.49
CA TYR A 79 -17.27 -9.87 9.58
C TYR A 79 -16.42 -10.62 10.60
N LEU A 80 -15.10 -10.43 10.61
CA LEU A 80 -14.23 -11.06 11.61
C LEU A 80 -14.62 -10.65 13.04
N ALA A 81 -14.87 -9.37 13.29
CA ALA A 81 -15.28 -8.86 14.59
C ALA A 81 -16.63 -9.44 15.03
N ALA A 82 -17.63 -9.49 14.13
CA ALA A 82 -18.95 -10.07 14.42
C ALA A 82 -18.91 -11.56 14.76
N ARG A 83 -17.86 -12.28 14.29
CA ARG A 83 -17.66 -13.72 14.53
C ARG A 83 -16.62 -14.02 15.63
N ASP A 84 -16.14 -13.01 16.35
CA ASP A 84 -15.04 -13.09 17.33
C ASP A 84 -13.77 -13.78 16.77
N ILE A 85 -13.52 -13.63 15.48
CA ILE A 85 -12.30 -14.13 14.85
C ILE A 85 -11.20 -13.11 15.08
N LYS A 86 -10.12 -13.52 15.74
CA LYS A 86 -8.98 -12.64 16.00
C LYS A 86 -8.22 -12.35 14.72
N PHE A 87 -7.74 -11.11 14.59
CA PHE A 87 -7.02 -10.66 13.40
C PHE A 87 -5.67 -10.04 13.73
N ALA A 88 -4.68 -10.28 12.89
CA ALA A 88 -3.41 -9.57 12.90
C ALA A 88 -2.91 -9.31 11.48
N SER A 89 -2.31 -8.14 11.26
CA SER A 89 -1.63 -7.80 10.01
C SER A 89 -0.14 -7.56 10.24
N ALA A 90 0.66 -7.70 9.18
CA ALA A 90 2.08 -7.37 9.21
C ALA A 90 2.30 -5.86 8.94
N ALA A 91 1.48 -5.00 9.56
CA ALA A 91 1.55 -3.56 9.37
C ALA A 91 2.97 -3.02 9.55
N GLY A 92 3.47 -2.28 8.56
CA GLY A 92 4.78 -1.65 8.57
C GLY A 92 5.97 -2.58 8.31
N CYS A 93 5.79 -3.89 8.13
CA CYS A 93 6.90 -4.83 7.88
C CYS A 93 7.66 -4.50 6.58
N ASN A 94 6.98 -4.00 5.56
CA ASN A 94 7.52 -3.62 4.25
C ASN A 94 7.83 -2.12 4.12
N ALA A 95 7.61 -1.32 5.17
CA ALA A 95 7.71 0.14 5.06
C ALA A 95 9.13 0.63 4.67
N SER A 96 10.17 -0.11 5.04
CA SER A 96 11.54 0.20 4.60
C SER A 96 11.73 -0.09 3.11
N ALA A 97 11.25 -1.24 2.63
CA ALA A 97 11.37 -1.63 1.22
C ALA A 97 10.63 -0.64 0.30
N VAL A 98 9.38 -0.27 0.66
CA VAL A 98 8.64 0.76 -0.09
C VAL A 98 9.37 2.10 -0.08
N GLY A 99 9.95 2.51 1.05
CA GLY A 99 10.77 3.72 1.13
C GLY A 99 12.03 3.65 0.26
N ASP A 100 12.69 2.47 0.17
CA ASP A 100 13.83 2.23 -0.72
C ASP A 100 13.43 2.31 -2.18
N TYR A 101 12.29 1.72 -2.54
CA TYR A 101 11.70 1.81 -3.89
C TYR A 101 11.47 3.27 -4.31
N VAL A 102 10.82 4.07 -3.45
CA VAL A 102 10.53 5.49 -3.75
C VAL A 102 11.81 6.30 -3.93
N LEU A 103 12.81 6.11 -3.05
CA LEU A 103 14.12 6.79 -3.20
C LEU A 103 14.86 6.36 -4.46
N ALA A 104 14.80 5.07 -4.82
CA ALA A 104 15.34 4.58 -6.09
C ALA A 104 14.63 5.21 -7.29
N ALA A 105 13.30 5.31 -7.27
CA ALA A 105 12.52 5.97 -8.31
C ALA A 105 12.92 7.46 -8.46
N ILE A 106 13.03 8.19 -7.35
CA ILE A 106 13.50 9.59 -7.34
C ILE A 106 14.90 9.72 -7.97
N ALA A 107 15.83 8.85 -7.57
CA ALA A 107 17.21 8.86 -8.10
C ALA A 107 17.24 8.52 -9.60
N THR A 108 16.50 7.49 -10.02
CA THR A 108 16.45 7.04 -11.44
C THR A 108 15.78 8.07 -12.34
N CYS A 109 14.82 8.86 -11.82
CA CYS A 109 14.22 9.99 -12.52
C CYS A 109 15.08 11.27 -12.47
N GLY A 110 16.32 11.21 -11.94
CA GLY A 110 17.25 12.35 -11.93
C GLY A 110 16.86 13.46 -10.94
N ARG A 111 16.03 13.15 -9.92
CA ARG A 111 15.54 14.16 -8.96
C ARG A 111 16.33 14.22 -7.64
N LEU A 112 17.38 13.43 -7.48
CA LEU A 112 18.13 13.37 -6.22
C LEU A 112 18.85 14.68 -5.89
N GLU A 113 19.42 15.34 -6.89
CA GLU A 113 20.09 16.63 -6.72
C GLU A 113 19.13 17.72 -6.21
N ALA A 114 17.91 17.75 -6.74
CA ALA A 114 16.86 18.67 -6.27
C ALA A 114 16.54 18.44 -4.78
N ILE A 115 16.46 17.18 -4.34
CA ILE A 115 16.25 16.84 -2.91
C ILE A 115 17.39 17.38 -2.04
N VAL A 116 18.63 17.11 -2.42
CA VAL A 116 19.82 17.58 -1.67
C VAL A 116 19.90 19.10 -1.65
N SER A 117 19.38 19.77 -2.68
CA SER A 117 19.29 21.22 -2.77
C SER A 117 18.07 21.83 -2.04
N GLY A 118 17.30 21.04 -1.30
CA GLY A 118 16.19 21.54 -0.48
C GLY A 118 14.85 21.63 -1.22
N ALA A 119 14.60 20.81 -2.23
CA ALA A 119 13.31 20.79 -2.91
C ALA A 119 12.17 20.36 -1.97
N ASP A 120 10.96 20.85 -2.27
CA ASP A 120 9.74 20.40 -1.60
C ASP A 120 9.36 18.99 -2.10
N VAL A 121 9.01 18.10 -1.16
CA VAL A 121 8.49 16.77 -1.45
C VAL A 121 7.15 16.59 -0.75
N GLY A 122 6.11 16.31 -1.51
CA GLY A 122 4.77 16.07 -1.04
C GLY A 122 4.51 14.58 -0.77
N LEU A 123 4.05 14.24 0.43
CA LEU A 123 3.65 12.89 0.79
C LEU A 123 2.15 12.86 1.13
N VAL A 124 1.42 11.93 0.53
CA VAL A 124 0.02 11.66 0.87
C VAL A 124 -0.03 10.41 1.72
N GLY A 125 -0.39 10.55 2.99
CA GLY A 125 -0.39 9.49 4.00
C GLY A 125 0.86 9.51 4.88
N TYR A 126 0.67 9.55 6.21
CA TYR A 126 1.73 9.59 7.22
C TYR A 126 1.73 8.37 8.13
N GLY A 127 1.37 7.20 7.57
CA GLY A 127 1.46 5.90 8.22
C GLY A 127 2.92 5.38 8.30
N HIS A 128 3.09 4.07 8.42
CA HIS A 128 4.41 3.43 8.56
C HIS A 128 5.38 3.78 7.42
N VAL A 129 4.92 3.84 6.19
CA VAL A 129 5.75 4.20 5.03
C VAL A 129 6.04 5.69 5.02
N GLY A 130 5.00 6.53 5.08
CA GLY A 130 5.12 7.99 5.01
C GLY A 130 6.07 8.54 6.07
N ARG A 131 5.94 8.11 7.34
CA ARG A 131 6.85 8.52 8.43
C ARG A 131 8.31 8.16 8.16
N ARG A 132 8.57 6.93 7.71
CA ARG A 132 9.95 6.49 7.42
C ARG A 132 10.54 7.22 6.22
N LEU A 133 9.74 7.40 5.18
CA LEU A 133 10.17 8.10 3.98
C LEU A 133 10.42 9.60 4.28
N ALA A 134 9.52 10.26 4.99
CA ALA A 134 9.68 11.65 5.43
C ALA A 134 11.00 11.87 6.15
N ARG A 135 11.29 11.06 7.19
CA ARG A 135 12.56 11.15 7.94
C ARG A 135 13.81 10.97 7.06
N ARG A 136 13.73 10.11 6.05
CA ARG A 136 14.86 9.88 5.12
C ARG A 136 15.02 11.05 4.16
N LEU A 137 13.92 11.56 3.61
CA LEU A 137 13.93 12.71 2.71
C LEU A 137 14.44 13.98 3.41
N THR A 138 13.98 14.25 4.63
CA THR A 138 14.48 15.38 5.45
C THR A 138 15.97 15.25 5.70
N LYS A 139 16.47 14.06 6.05
CA LYS A 139 17.91 13.83 6.23
C LYS A 139 18.73 14.00 4.94
N LEU A 140 18.12 13.84 3.78
CA LEU A 140 18.74 14.11 2.48
C LEU A 140 18.69 15.59 2.10
N GLY A 141 17.95 16.43 2.84
CA GLY A 141 17.86 17.87 2.62
C GLY A 141 16.50 18.36 2.13
N ALA A 142 15.52 17.49 1.82
CA ALA A 142 14.20 17.89 1.36
C ALA A 142 13.40 18.65 2.42
N ARG A 143 12.54 19.58 2.00
CA ARG A 143 11.42 20.08 2.79
C ARG A 143 10.20 19.19 2.54
N VAL A 144 9.73 18.49 3.58
CA VAL A 144 8.68 17.49 3.43
C VAL A 144 7.33 18.07 3.85
N LYS A 145 6.38 18.12 2.91
CA LYS A 145 4.98 18.48 3.14
C LYS A 145 4.14 17.20 3.16
N VAL A 146 3.24 17.08 4.12
CA VAL A 146 2.43 15.88 4.30
C VAL A 146 0.96 16.20 4.37
N TYR A 147 0.15 15.44 3.68
CA TYR A 147 -1.29 15.38 3.87
C TYR A 147 -1.68 14.03 4.47
N ASP A 148 -2.22 14.05 5.67
CA ASP A 148 -2.90 12.93 6.31
C ASP A 148 -3.99 13.46 7.24
N PRO A 149 -5.27 13.37 6.88
CA PRO A 149 -6.37 13.98 7.67
C PRO A 149 -6.69 13.22 8.96
N TYR A 150 -6.14 12.03 9.15
CA TYR A 150 -6.37 11.20 10.33
C TYR A 150 -5.21 11.22 11.32
N GLU A 151 -4.05 11.78 10.91
CA GLU A 151 -2.87 11.85 11.77
C GLU A 151 -2.84 13.20 12.49
N THR A 152 -2.56 13.16 13.78
CA THR A 152 -2.45 14.34 14.64
C THR A 152 -1.04 14.58 15.17
N GLN A 153 -0.14 13.60 14.97
CA GLN A 153 1.23 13.66 15.48
C GLN A 153 2.22 13.56 14.33
N PHE A 154 2.81 14.70 14.00
CA PHE A 154 3.86 14.79 12.98
C PHE A 154 5.23 14.96 13.65
N ASP A 155 6.27 14.37 13.05
CA ASP A 155 7.64 14.59 13.48
C ASP A 155 8.02 16.06 13.21
N GLY A 156 8.80 16.70 14.09
CA GLY A 156 9.02 18.15 14.13
C GLY A 156 9.71 18.81 12.92
N GLU A 157 10.00 18.05 11.86
CA GLU A 157 10.62 18.54 10.62
C GLU A 157 9.69 18.35 9.39
N VAL A 158 8.39 18.18 9.65
CA VAL A 158 7.40 17.87 8.61
C VAL A 158 6.26 18.87 8.70
N ASP A 159 5.94 19.52 7.59
CA ASP A 159 4.80 20.43 7.49
C ASP A 159 3.51 19.65 7.17
N SER A 160 2.54 19.66 8.08
CA SER A 160 1.18 19.16 7.81
C SER A 160 0.40 20.21 7.05
N VAL A 161 -0.05 19.87 5.83
CA VAL A 161 -0.66 20.81 4.89
C VAL A 161 -1.90 20.22 4.22
N ALA A 162 -2.65 21.03 3.46
CA ALA A 162 -3.76 20.54 2.66
C ALA A 162 -3.29 19.66 1.47
N LEU A 163 -4.18 18.82 0.94
CA LEU A 163 -3.87 17.96 -0.20
C LEU A 163 -3.35 18.77 -1.40
N GLN A 164 -3.97 19.92 -1.67
CA GLN A 164 -3.59 20.79 -2.77
C GLN A 164 -2.12 21.25 -2.66
N ASP A 165 -1.66 21.58 -1.44
CA ASP A 165 -0.29 22.02 -1.22
C ASP A 165 0.72 20.89 -1.41
N VAL A 166 0.33 19.64 -1.12
CA VAL A 166 1.12 18.44 -1.42
C VAL A 166 1.23 18.23 -2.93
N LEU A 167 0.11 18.36 -3.66
CA LEU A 167 0.06 18.12 -5.09
C LEU A 167 0.85 19.16 -5.91
N THR A 168 1.10 20.35 -5.38
CA THR A 168 1.95 21.37 -6.03
C THR A 168 3.45 21.15 -5.87
N CYS A 169 3.87 20.14 -5.08
CA CYS A 169 5.28 19.86 -4.91
C CYS A 169 5.92 19.30 -6.20
N PRO A 170 7.21 19.61 -6.46
CA PRO A 170 7.92 19.05 -7.62
C PRO A 170 8.11 17.53 -7.56
N ILE A 171 7.95 16.92 -6.40
CA ILE A 171 7.94 15.47 -6.21
C ILE A 171 6.77 15.14 -5.30
N VAL A 172 5.87 14.24 -5.74
CA VAL A 172 4.70 13.78 -4.99
C VAL A 172 4.74 12.26 -4.86
N SER A 173 4.45 11.71 -3.67
CA SER A 173 4.39 10.28 -3.46
C SER A 173 3.19 9.87 -2.59
N LEU A 174 2.42 8.88 -3.07
CA LEU A 174 1.20 8.41 -2.43
C LEU A 174 1.47 7.18 -1.55
N HIS A 175 1.06 7.25 -0.28
CA HIS A 175 1.22 6.19 0.73
C HIS A 175 -0.01 6.03 1.63
N ALA A 176 -1.13 6.64 1.27
CA ALA A 176 -2.38 6.50 2.02
C ALA A 176 -2.91 5.06 1.98
N ALA A 177 -3.57 4.63 3.05
CA ALA A 177 -4.37 3.41 3.04
C ALA A 177 -5.62 3.63 2.17
N LEU A 178 -6.10 2.57 1.50
CA LEU A 178 -7.31 2.65 0.67
C LEU A 178 -8.56 2.42 1.53
N HIS A 179 -9.48 3.39 1.54
CA HIS A 179 -10.77 3.29 2.22
C HIS A 179 -11.81 4.25 1.63
N ASN A 180 -13.09 3.97 1.94
CA ASN A 180 -14.23 4.80 1.55
C ASN A 180 -14.84 5.56 2.73
N THR A 181 -14.20 5.58 3.90
CA THR A 181 -14.75 6.12 5.14
C THR A 181 -14.81 7.65 5.10
N PRO A 182 -16.01 8.27 5.27
CA PRO A 182 -16.11 9.71 5.45
C PRO A 182 -15.41 10.18 6.74
N PRO A 183 -15.01 11.45 6.84
CA PRO A 183 -15.20 12.54 5.86
C PRO A 183 -14.14 12.61 4.77
N HIS A 184 -13.05 11.82 4.85
CA HIS A 184 -11.93 11.89 3.93
C HIS A 184 -11.66 10.53 3.27
N PRO A 185 -12.53 10.05 2.35
CA PRO A 185 -12.28 8.82 1.61
C PRO A 185 -10.99 8.96 0.78
N SER A 186 -10.18 7.91 0.77
CA SER A 186 -8.94 7.90 -0.01
C SER A 186 -9.10 7.26 -1.40
N ARG A 187 -10.14 6.45 -1.60
CA ARG A 187 -10.43 5.88 -2.92
C ARG A 187 -10.68 6.99 -3.93
N TYR A 188 -9.91 7.01 -5.02
CA TYR A 188 -9.97 8.00 -6.10
C TYR A 188 -9.78 9.45 -5.63
N MET A 189 -9.01 9.62 -4.53
CA MET A 189 -8.72 10.95 -3.99
C MET A 189 -7.89 11.82 -4.94
N VAL A 190 -7.24 11.21 -5.93
CA VAL A 190 -6.59 11.91 -7.04
C VAL A 190 -7.40 11.63 -8.31
N GLY A 191 -8.37 12.48 -8.57
CA GLY A 191 -9.18 12.52 -9.79
C GLY A 191 -8.61 13.49 -10.82
N LEU A 192 -9.45 13.86 -11.82
CA LEU A 192 -9.06 14.80 -12.89
C LEU A 192 -8.75 16.19 -12.34
N SER A 193 -9.53 16.68 -11.34
CA SER A 193 -9.33 17.98 -10.70
C SER A 193 -8.00 18.07 -9.94
N GLU A 194 -7.68 17.02 -9.20
CA GLU A 194 -6.40 16.93 -8.46
C GLU A 194 -5.22 16.81 -9.41
N ALA A 195 -5.36 16.04 -10.51
CA ALA A 195 -4.33 15.93 -11.53
C ALA A 195 -4.04 17.28 -12.24
N GLU A 196 -5.00 18.21 -12.28
CA GLU A 196 -4.79 19.56 -12.81
C GLU A 196 -3.95 20.46 -11.90
N ILE A 197 -3.94 20.19 -10.59
CA ILE A 197 -3.16 20.96 -9.61
C ILE A 197 -1.68 20.56 -9.64
N VAL A 198 -1.37 19.32 -10.00
CA VAL A 198 0.01 18.81 -10.05
C VAL A 198 0.84 19.66 -11.02
N CYS A 199 2.05 20.07 -10.60
CA CYS A 199 2.93 20.89 -11.43
C CYS A 199 3.41 20.13 -12.68
N ASP A 200 3.47 20.81 -13.81
CA ASP A 200 4.08 20.26 -15.02
C ASP A 200 5.56 19.91 -14.76
N SER A 201 6.06 18.90 -15.44
CA SER A 201 7.43 18.40 -15.27
C SER A 201 7.78 17.92 -13.83
N SER A 202 6.79 17.72 -12.95
CA SER A 202 6.99 17.10 -11.65
C SER A 202 7.18 15.58 -11.75
N LEU A 203 7.57 14.95 -10.64
CA LEU A 203 7.63 13.51 -10.48
C LEU A 203 6.47 13.06 -9.58
N PHE A 204 5.59 12.21 -10.09
CA PHE A 204 4.45 11.67 -9.35
C PHE A 204 4.59 10.16 -9.17
N ILE A 205 4.63 9.69 -7.92
CA ILE A 205 4.88 8.28 -7.57
C ILE A 205 3.66 7.71 -6.85
N ASN A 206 3.17 6.56 -7.30
CA ASN A 206 2.20 5.77 -6.55
C ASN A 206 2.76 4.39 -6.22
N ALA A 207 3.21 4.21 -4.97
CA ALA A 207 3.63 2.95 -4.37
C ALA A 207 2.75 2.58 -3.16
N GLY A 208 1.53 3.11 -3.10
CA GLY A 208 0.54 2.84 -2.07
C GLY A 208 -0.54 1.86 -2.52
N ARG A 209 -1.61 2.38 -3.11
CA ARG A 209 -2.70 1.61 -3.73
C ARG A 209 -3.09 2.25 -5.06
N GLY A 210 -3.34 1.42 -6.07
CA GLY A 210 -3.71 1.89 -7.40
C GLY A 210 -4.94 2.79 -7.38
N ASP A 211 -5.97 2.34 -6.70
CA ASP A 211 -7.25 3.06 -6.56
C ASP A 211 -7.19 4.34 -5.70
N LEU A 212 -6.03 4.80 -5.26
CA LEU A 212 -5.89 6.18 -4.78
C LEU A 212 -6.07 7.19 -5.91
N MET A 213 -5.85 6.76 -7.16
CA MET A 213 -5.99 7.55 -8.37
C MET A 213 -7.01 6.92 -9.30
N THR A 214 -7.64 7.73 -10.13
CA THR A 214 -8.39 7.24 -11.29
C THR A 214 -7.46 7.03 -12.48
N SER A 215 -7.79 6.09 -13.39
CA SER A 215 -7.07 5.91 -14.67
C SER A 215 -7.06 7.20 -15.50
N GLY A 216 -8.15 7.99 -15.45
CA GLY A 216 -8.21 9.30 -16.10
C GLY A 216 -7.22 10.31 -15.53
N ALA A 217 -6.99 10.31 -14.20
CA ALA A 217 -6.00 11.17 -13.56
C ALA A 217 -4.57 10.81 -14.01
N VAL A 218 -4.25 9.51 -14.11
CA VAL A 218 -2.95 9.06 -14.63
C VAL A 218 -2.75 9.56 -16.06
N THR A 219 -3.73 9.36 -16.94
CA THR A 219 -3.69 9.84 -18.33
C THR A 219 -3.48 11.34 -18.39
N LYS A 220 -4.22 12.11 -17.58
CA LYS A 220 -4.09 13.57 -17.51
C LYS A 220 -2.69 14.04 -17.10
N LEU A 221 -2.08 13.39 -16.09
CA LEU A 221 -0.71 13.69 -15.68
C LEU A 221 0.29 13.43 -16.84
N LEU A 222 0.16 12.29 -17.51
CA LEU A 222 1.00 11.93 -18.65
C LEU A 222 0.84 12.91 -19.84
N ASP A 223 -0.39 13.35 -20.12
CA ASP A 223 -0.66 14.34 -21.18
C ASP A 223 -0.03 15.72 -20.89
N ARG A 224 0.18 16.04 -19.61
CA ARG A 224 0.83 17.26 -19.14
C ARG A 224 2.35 17.13 -18.99
N GLY A 225 2.93 15.99 -19.36
CA GLY A 225 4.38 15.77 -19.28
C GLY A 225 4.92 15.56 -17.86
N VAL A 226 4.06 15.15 -16.92
CA VAL A 226 4.48 14.72 -15.59
C VAL A 226 5.19 13.37 -15.70
N ASP A 227 6.35 13.22 -15.05
CA ASP A 227 7.01 11.92 -14.90
C ASP A 227 6.21 11.07 -13.91
N VAL A 228 5.52 10.03 -14.38
CA VAL A 228 4.69 9.16 -13.53
C VAL A 228 5.39 7.82 -13.30
N VAL A 229 5.48 7.42 -12.02
CA VAL A 229 6.00 6.12 -11.58
C VAL A 229 4.91 5.37 -10.83
N LEU A 230 4.56 4.17 -11.29
CA LEU A 230 3.51 3.35 -10.69
C LEU A 230 4.07 1.97 -10.30
N ASP A 231 4.02 1.65 -9.00
CA ASP A 231 4.16 0.28 -8.51
C ASP A 231 2.79 -0.38 -8.33
N THR A 232 1.79 0.43 -7.99
CA THR A 232 0.39 0.04 -7.88
C THR A 232 -0.42 0.77 -8.94
N TRP A 233 -1.34 0.06 -9.59
CA TRP A 233 -2.03 0.54 -10.78
C TRP A 233 -3.54 0.68 -10.51
N PRO A 234 -4.17 1.75 -11.02
CA PRO A 234 -5.65 1.78 -11.07
C PRO A 234 -6.17 0.53 -11.77
N ASP A 235 -7.28 0.00 -11.26
CA ASP A 235 -8.00 -1.14 -11.84
C ASP A 235 -7.19 -2.46 -11.88
N GLU A 236 -6.14 -2.64 -11.04
CA GLU A 236 -5.44 -3.92 -10.92
C GLU A 236 -6.40 -5.10 -10.74
N PRO A 237 -6.16 -6.24 -11.42
CA PRO A 237 -5.00 -6.59 -12.25
C PRO A 237 -5.13 -6.24 -13.75
N GLN A 238 -6.21 -5.58 -14.20
CA GLN A 238 -6.46 -5.22 -15.59
C GLN A 238 -5.79 -3.88 -15.94
N VAL A 239 -4.45 -3.89 -16.02
CA VAL A 239 -3.69 -2.67 -16.34
C VAL A 239 -3.73 -2.38 -17.85
N PRO A 240 -4.21 -1.19 -18.28
CA PRO A 240 -4.22 -0.83 -19.69
C PRO A 240 -2.79 -0.77 -20.28
N LEU A 241 -2.55 -1.49 -21.37
CA LEU A 241 -1.24 -1.51 -22.05
C LEU A 241 -0.79 -0.11 -22.48
N GLU A 242 -1.72 0.76 -22.83
CA GLU A 242 -1.44 2.15 -23.18
C GLU A 242 -0.78 2.91 -22.02
N LEU A 243 -1.24 2.74 -20.79
CA LEU A 243 -0.62 3.36 -19.63
C LEU A 243 0.78 2.80 -19.37
N LEU A 244 0.97 1.48 -19.51
CA LEU A 244 2.28 0.84 -19.33
C LEU A 244 3.36 1.44 -20.24
N SER A 245 3.01 1.79 -21.48
CA SER A 245 3.97 2.33 -22.44
C SER A 245 4.32 3.81 -22.21
N ARG A 246 3.51 4.54 -21.43
CA ARG A 246 3.62 6.00 -21.25
C ARG A 246 4.23 6.39 -19.91
N VAL A 247 4.09 5.55 -18.86
CA VAL A 247 4.69 5.86 -17.55
C VAL A 247 6.21 5.84 -17.61
N ARG A 248 6.85 6.67 -16.79
CA ARG A 248 8.31 6.73 -16.72
C ARG A 248 8.92 5.41 -16.27
N TYR A 249 8.32 4.80 -15.23
CA TYR A 249 8.60 3.45 -14.74
C TYR A 249 7.31 2.82 -14.20
N GLY A 250 7.12 1.54 -14.50
CA GLY A 250 6.02 0.74 -14.00
C GLY A 250 6.53 -0.60 -13.47
N THR A 251 6.06 -1.00 -12.29
CA THR A 251 6.39 -2.28 -11.68
C THR A 251 5.11 -3.02 -11.25
N PRO A 252 5.14 -4.35 -11.15
CA PRO A 252 3.95 -5.15 -10.86
C PRO A 252 3.73 -5.34 -9.36
N HIS A 253 3.57 -4.24 -8.59
CA HIS A 253 3.27 -4.22 -7.16
C HIS A 253 4.34 -4.96 -6.33
N ILE A 254 5.61 -4.52 -6.46
CA ILE A 254 6.79 -5.18 -5.86
C ILE A 254 7.55 -4.30 -4.86
N ALA A 255 7.11 -3.06 -4.61
CA ALA A 255 7.81 -2.13 -3.73
C ALA A 255 7.90 -2.61 -2.27
N GLY A 256 7.02 -3.54 -1.84
CA GLY A 256 6.96 -3.99 -0.46
C GLY A 256 6.65 -5.44 -0.19
#